data_3d3a6ef1cb88bf7c60b4a5365a9025ef
#
_entry.id   3d3a6ef1cb88bf7c60b4a5365a9025ef
#
_cell.length_a   1.000
_cell.length_b   1.000
_cell.length_c   1.000
_cell.angle_alpha   90.00
_cell.angle_beta   90.00
_cell.angle_gamma   90.00
#
_symmetry.space_group_name_H-M   'P 1'
#
loop_
_entity.id
_entity.type
_entity.pdbx_description
1 polymer ?
#
loop_
_entity_poly.entity_id
_entity_poly.type
_entity_poly.pdbx_seq_one_letter_code
_entity_poly.pdbx_strand_id
1 'polypeptide(L)'
;MPTGGSLSVIPITAVKGWAENVPFGSNEVARVAYTADEKQAIAEDSDFGTIEFADVTLLIPEPEDIGEDAADAFPFPIGETSYAMGKIHVRKAAYRNTFKRLGLFQAMNPDSPLCAKHWKFQADQATANRVSWYIPQMTVTKVDTDPQVVDFVSRIIPA
;
A
#
# COMPACT_ATOMS: atom_id res chain seq x y z
N MET A 1 -4.59 9.20 10.88
CA MET A 1 -3.55 8.57 11.74
C MET A 1 -2.78 9.67 12.44
N PRO A 2 -2.62 9.61 13.77
CA PRO A 2 -1.91 10.66 14.47
C PRO A 2 -0.42 10.68 14.07
N THR A 3 0.18 11.88 14.07
CA THR A 3 1.59 12.08 13.78
C THR A 3 2.45 11.27 14.75
N GLY A 4 3.40 10.50 14.25
CA GLY A 4 4.27 9.64 15.05
C GLY A 4 3.65 8.34 15.52
N GLY A 5 2.39 8.08 15.18
CA GLY A 5 1.74 6.79 15.46
C GLY A 5 2.07 5.75 14.40
N SER A 6 1.86 4.50 14.75
CA SER A 6 1.97 3.39 13.81
C SER A 6 0.71 2.53 13.84
N LEU A 7 0.44 1.86 12.74
CA LEU A 7 -0.70 1.00 12.55
C LEU A 7 -0.22 -0.37 12.08
N SER A 8 -0.78 -1.44 12.64
CA SER A 8 -0.54 -2.78 12.15
C SER A 8 -1.40 -3.02 10.92
N VAL A 9 -0.79 -3.50 9.83
CA VAL A 9 -1.51 -3.80 8.59
C VAL A 9 -1.05 -5.15 8.03
N ILE A 10 -1.91 -5.77 7.23
CA ILE A 10 -1.60 -7.02 6.55
C ILE A 10 -1.74 -6.77 5.04
N PRO A 11 -0.64 -6.76 4.28
CA PRO A 11 -0.74 -6.54 2.84
C PRO A 11 -1.38 -7.73 2.14
N ILE A 12 -2.31 -7.46 1.22
CA ILE A 12 -3.03 -8.48 0.45
C ILE A 12 -2.48 -8.55 -0.98
N THR A 13 -2.51 -7.42 -1.68
CA THR A 13 -2.02 -7.32 -3.06
C THR A 13 -1.23 -6.04 -3.24
N ALA A 14 -0.32 -6.08 -4.19
CA ALA A 14 0.44 -4.91 -4.61
C ALA A 14 0.54 -4.93 -6.14
N VAL A 15 -0.05 -3.93 -6.78
CA VAL A 15 -0.10 -3.84 -8.24
C VAL A 15 0.72 -2.63 -8.68
N LYS A 16 1.73 -2.90 -9.51
CA LYS A 16 2.60 -1.87 -10.07
C LYS A 16 2.00 -1.30 -11.35
N GLY A 17 2.18 0.01 -11.54
CA GLY A 17 1.84 0.68 -12.78
C GLY A 17 2.76 1.86 -13.04
N TRP A 18 2.47 2.58 -14.11
CA TRP A 18 3.18 3.80 -14.50
C TRP A 18 2.14 4.87 -14.81
N ALA A 19 2.39 6.06 -14.32
CA ALA A 19 1.55 7.22 -14.60
C ALA A 19 2.36 8.25 -15.38
N GLU A 20 1.70 8.99 -16.26
CA GLU A 20 2.32 10.12 -16.91
C GLU A 20 2.71 11.16 -15.85
N ASN A 21 3.96 11.64 -15.92
CA ASN A 21 4.49 12.56 -14.89
C ASN A 21 4.07 14.01 -15.16
N VAL A 22 2.76 14.24 -15.20
CA VAL A 22 2.20 15.56 -15.45
C VAL A 22 2.52 16.49 -14.28
N PRO A 23 2.95 17.76 -14.53
CA PRO A 23 3.27 18.67 -13.44
C PRO A 23 2.11 18.94 -12.50
N PHE A 24 2.41 19.08 -11.23
CA PHE A 24 1.43 19.46 -10.21
C PHE A 24 0.79 20.81 -10.55
N GLY A 25 -0.53 20.86 -10.48
CA GLY A 25 -1.29 22.07 -10.82
C GLY A 25 -1.63 22.20 -12.30
N SER A 26 -1.18 21.27 -13.15
CA SER A 26 -1.60 21.20 -14.54
C SER A 26 -3.07 20.76 -14.64
N ASN A 27 -3.78 21.27 -15.65
CA ASN A 27 -5.14 20.83 -15.95
C ASN A 27 -5.19 19.52 -16.75
N GLU A 28 -4.04 18.98 -17.13
CA GLU A 28 -3.97 17.74 -17.89
C GLU A 28 -4.20 16.53 -16.99
N VAL A 29 -4.94 15.54 -17.51
CA VAL A 29 -5.17 14.28 -16.82
C VAL A 29 -4.04 13.32 -17.17
N ALA A 30 -3.37 12.80 -16.15
CA ALA A 30 -2.27 11.86 -16.35
C ALA A 30 -2.79 10.52 -16.89
N ARG A 31 -2.18 10.04 -17.97
CA ARG A 31 -2.45 8.70 -18.49
C ARG A 31 -1.79 7.65 -17.60
N VAL A 32 -2.39 6.47 -17.54
CA VAL A 32 -1.94 5.38 -16.65
C VAL A 32 -1.70 4.13 -17.49
N ALA A 33 -0.64 3.40 -17.16
CA ALA A 33 -0.27 2.14 -17.81
C ALA A 33 -0.05 1.06 -16.76
N TYR A 34 -0.44 -0.17 -17.08
CA TYR A 34 -0.21 -1.35 -16.22
C TYR A 34 0.66 -2.39 -16.91
N THR A 35 1.02 -2.18 -18.16
CA THR A 35 1.93 -3.05 -18.91
C THR A 35 3.09 -2.25 -19.48
N ALA A 36 4.19 -2.93 -19.83
CA ALA A 36 5.35 -2.30 -20.42
C ALA A 36 5.02 -1.67 -21.79
N ASP A 37 4.18 -2.30 -22.58
CA ASP A 37 3.76 -1.77 -23.89
C ASP A 37 2.94 -0.48 -23.74
N GLU A 38 1.98 -0.46 -22.81
CA GLU A 38 1.21 0.74 -22.50
C GLU A 38 2.10 1.87 -22.00
N LYS A 39 3.07 1.55 -21.13
CA LYS A 39 4.06 2.52 -20.63
C LYS A 39 4.85 3.13 -21.78
N GLN A 40 5.33 2.30 -22.71
CA GLN A 40 6.12 2.77 -23.85
C GLN A 40 5.29 3.69 -24.74
N ALA A 41 4.03 3.35 -24.99
CA ALA A 41 3.13 4.17 -25.79
C ALA A 41 2.94 5.57 -25.17
N ILE A 42 2.80 5.65 -23.86
CA ILE A 42 2.72 6.93 -23.14
C ILE A 42 4.04 7.69 -23.26
N ALA A 43 5.16 7.03 -23.03
CA ALA A 43 6.48 7.66 -23.04
C ALA A 43 6.81 8.27 -24.41
N GLU A 44 6.40 7.62 -25.51
CA GLU A 44 6.65 8.11 -26.88
C GLU A 44 5.81 9.34 -27.20
N ASP A 45 4.64 9.48 -26.61
CA ASP A 45 3.69 10.57 -26.92
C ASP A 45 3.69 11.70 -25.88
N SER A 46 4.26 11.48 -24.70
CA SER A 46 4.23 12.43 -23.60
C SER A 46 5.46 13.32 -23.55
N ASP A 47 5.24 14.61 -23.29
CA ASP A 47 6.31 15.57 -23.03
C ASP A 47 6.87 15.43 -21.59
N PHE A 48 6.22 14.67 -20.72
CA PHE A 48 6.54 14.61 -19.29
C PHE A 48 7.18 13.31 -18.83
N GLY A 49 7.17 12.27 -19.70
CA GLY A 49 7.65 10.94 -19.30
C GLY A 49 6.69 10.22 -18.36
N THR A 50 7.17 9.16 -17.74
CA THR A 50 6.37 8.34 -16.82
C THR A 50 7.04 8.20 -15.47
N ILE A 51 6.23 7.96 -14.45
CA ILE A 51 6.67 7.68 -13.08
C ILE A 51 6.02 6.39 -12.59
N GLU A 52 6.77 5.58 -11.87
CA GLU A 52 6.26 4.34 -11.27
C GLU A 52 5.32 4.66 -10.11
N PHE A 53 4.25 3.86 -10.00
CA PHE A 53 3.39 3.86 -8.83
C PHE A 53 3.02 2.42 -8.45
N ALA A 54 2.44 2.27 -7.28
CA ALA A 54 1.82 1.01 -6.87
C ALA A 54 0.52 1.28 -6.13
N ASP A 55 -0.43 0.37 -6.31
CA ASP A 55 -1.66 0.29 -5.52
C ASP A 55 -1.52 -0.91 -4.60
N VAL A 56 -1.52 -0.65 -3.29
CA VAL A 56 -1.37 -1.69 -2.27
C VAL A 56 -2.67 -1.82 -1.51
N THR A 57 -3.25 -3.03 -1.52
CA THR A 57 -4.45 -3.34 -0.75
C THR A 57 -4.04 -3.97 0.58
N LEU A 58 -4.64 -3.49 1.66
CA LEU A 58 -4.29 -3.85 3.02
C LEU A 58 -5.52 -4.31 3.79
N LEU A 59 -5.33 -5.29 4.68
CA LEU A 59 -6.26 -5.53 5.79
C LEU A 59 -5.73 -4.83 7.02
N ILE A 60 -6.62 -4.18 7.76
CA ILE A 60 -6.29 -3.43 8.95
C ILE A 60 -7.04 -4.05 10.11
N PRO A 61 -6.34 -4.68 11.08
CA PRO A 61 -7.02 -5.22 12.25
C PRO A 61 -7.59 -4.11 13.12
N GLU A 62 -8.76 -4.35 13.69
CA GLU A 62 -9.38 -3.43 14.63
C GLU A 62 -8.48 -3.23 15.84
N PRO A 63 -8.09 -1.98 16.17
CA PRO A 63 -7.30 -1.71 17.39
C PRO A 63 -8.09 -2.04 18.65
N GLU A 64 -7.39 -2.48 19.69
CA GLU A 64 -8.02 -2.86 20.97
C GLU A 64 -8.73 -1.68 21.67
N ASP A 65 -8.24 -0.47 21.45
CA ASP A 65 -8.71 0.74 22.11
C ASP A 65 -9.65 1.57 21.24
N ILE A 66 -10.26 0.97 20.23
CA ILE A 66 -11.18 1.67 19.35
C ILE A 66 -12.50 1.96 20.05
N GLY A 67 -13.05 3.17 19.87
CA GLY A 67 -14.36 3.52 20.41
C GLY A 67 -15.49 2.82 19.66
N GLU A 68 -16.65 2.69 20.30
CA GLU A 68 -17.84 2.05 19.72
C GLU A 68 -18.28 2.71 18.41
N ASP A 69 -18.11 4.02 18.29
CA ASP A 69 -18.48 4.79 17.09
C ASP A 69 -17.65 4.40 15.86
N ALA A 70 -16.47 3.82 16.05
CA ALA A 70 -15.58 3.42 14.96
C ALA A 70 -15.67 1.92 14.64
N ALA A 71 -16.45 1.14 15.39
CA ALA A 71 -16.58 -0.30 15.17
C ALA A 71 -17.10 -0.64 13.77
N ASP A 72 -17.97 0.19 13.20
CA ASP A 72 -18.51 -0.01 11.86
C ASP A 72 -17.48 0.16 10.75
N ALA A 73 -16.31 0.75 11.05
CA ALA A 73 -15.22 0.88 10.10
C ALA A 73 -14.49 -0.45 9.84
N PHE A 74 -14.75 -1.49 10.64
CA PHE A 74 -14.11 -2.80 10.53
C PHE A 74 -15.16 -3.89 10.25
N PRO A 75 -15.69 -3.95 9.01
CA PRO A 75 -16.83 -4.80 8.69
C PRO A 75 -16.50 -6.27 8.43
N PHE A 76 -15.22 -6.68 8.41
CA PHE A 76 -14.82 -8.03 8.05
C PHE A 76 -14.40 -8.84 9.30
N PRO A 77 -15.31 -9.60 9.95
CA PRO A 77 -14.90 -10.46 11.05
C PRO A 77 -14.18 -11.71 10.52
N ILE A 78 -12.97 -11.95 11.03
CA ILE A 78 -12.19 -13.15 10.71
C ILE A 78 -11.66 -13.70 12.03
N GLY A 79 -12.19 -14.83 12.48
CA GLY A 79 -11.89 -15.35 13.80
C GLY A 79 -12.41 -14.41 14.89
N GLU A 80 -11.56 -14.04 15.82
CA GLU A 80 -11.92 -13.19 16.96
C GLU A 80 -11.70 -11.70 16.72
N THR A 81 -11.13 -11.33 15.56
CA THR A 81 -10.80 -9.95 15.24
C THR A 81 -11.58 -9.50 14.02
N SER A 82 -12.03 -8.25 14.03
CA SER A 82 -12.64 -7.60 12.87
C SER A 82 -11.60 -6.78 12.12
N TYR A 83 -11.75 -6.68 10.80
CA TYR A 83 -10.79 -6.03 9.92
C TYR A 83 -11.47 -5.02 9.02
N ALA A 84 -10.71 -3.99 8.65
CA ALA A 84 -11.07 -3.09 7.55
C ALA A 84 -10.19 -3.42 6.34
N MET A 85 -10.67 -3.12 5.15
CA MET A 85 -9.90 -3.25 3.93
C MET A 85 -9.67 -1.84 3.37
N GLY A 86 -8.42 -1.53 3.09
CA GLY A 86 -8.03 -0.24 2.54
C GLY A 86 -7.07 -0.39 1.38
N LYS A 87 -6.97 0.66 0.59
CA LYS A 87 -6.05 0.71 -0.55
C LYS A 87 -5.27 2.01 -0.50
N ILE A 88 -3.95 1.90 -0.68
CA ILE A 88 -3.08 3.06 -0.79
C ILE A 88 -2.47 3.13 -2.17
N HIS A 89 -2.34 4.35 -2.70
CA HIS A 89 -1.67 4.64 -3.96
C HIS A 89 -0.37 5.34 -3.63
N VAL A 90 0.76 4.78 -4.03
CA VAL A 90 2.09 5.28 -3.62
C VAL A 90 2.98 5.57 -4.82
N ARG A 91 3.68 6.70 -4.77
CA ARG A 91 4.63 7.18 -5.78
C ARG A 91 5.90 7.69 -5.10
N LYS A 92 6.99 7.80 -5.84
CA LYS A 92 8.26 8.41 -5.39
C LYS A 92 8.78 7.78 -4.09
N ALA A 93 9.02 8.59 -3.06
CA ALA A 93 9.53 8.09 -1.78
C ALA A 93 8.57 7.10 -1.11
N ALA A 94 7.26 7.34 -1.18
CA ALA A 94 6.26 6.41 -0.67
C ALA A 94 6.34 5.05 -1.39
N TYR A 95 6.52 5.05 -2.70
CA TYR A 95 6.71 3.83 -3.49
C TYR A 95 7.95 3.05 -3.04
N ARG A 96 9.08 3.73 -2.81
CA ARG A 96 10.30 3.09 -2.33
C ARG A 96 10.15 2.52 -0.93
N ASN A 97 9.44 3.23 -0.06
CA ASN A 97 9.32 2.86 1.35
C ASN A 97 8.18 1.90 1.65
N THR A 98 7.36 1.56 0.65
CA THR A 98 6.26 0.59 0.78
C THR A 98 6.41 -0.54 -0.24
N PHE A 99 6.11 -0.29 -1.51
CA PHE A 99 6.06 -1.33 -2.55
C PHE A 99 7.40 -2.05 -2.74
N LYS A 100 8.51 -1.32 -2.76
CA LYS A 100 9.83 -1.96 -2.93
C LYS A 100 10.19 -2.84 -1.75
N ARG A 101 9.77 -2.48 -0.53
CA ARG A 101 9.99 -3.31 0.66
C ARG A 101 9.16 -4.59 0.61
N LEU A 102 7.92 -4.50 0.13
CA LEU A 102 7.08 -5.69 -0.08
C LEU A 102 7.70 -6.62 -1.11
N GLY A 103 8.21 -6.08 -2.22
CA GLY A 103 8.87 -6.85 -3.25
C GLY A 103 10.14 -7.55 -2.75
N LEU A 104 10.92 -6.85 -1.94
CA LEU A 104 12.11 -7.43 -1.33
C LEU A 104 11.77 -8.60 -0.39
N PHE A 105 10.72 -8.41 0.44
CA PHE A 105 10.24 -9.47 1.31
C PHE A 105 9.84 -10.72 0.52
N GLN A 106 9.09 -10.54 -0.57
CA GLN A 106 8.67 -11.66 -1.42
C GLN A 106 9.87 -12.35 -2.08
N ALA A 107 10.86 -11.58 -2.52
CA ALA A 107 12.06 -12.14 -3.13
C ALA A 107 12.88 -12.97 -2.13
N MET A 108 12.93 -12.56 -0.87
CA MET A 108 13.63 -13.26 0.21
C MET A 108 12.83 -14.41 0.79
N ASN A 109 11.51 -14.43 0.60
CA ASN A 109 10.61 -15.45 1.15
C ASN A 109 9.64 -15.94 0.05
N PRO A 110 10.17 -16.61 -1.00
CA PRO A 110 9.36 -16.93 -2.18
C PRO A 110 8.19 -17.88 -1.92
N ASP A 111 8.29 -18.68 -0.85
CA ASP A 111 7.23 -19.63 -0.49
C ASP A 111 6.18 -19.04 0.46
N SER A 112 6.37 -17.81 0.90
CA SER A 112 5.44 -17.12 1.81
C SER A 112 4.54 -16.18 1.03
N PRO A 113 3.21 -16.16 1.30
CA PRO A 113 2.33 -15.17 0.68
C PRO A 113 2.64 -13.77 1.23
N LEU A 114 2.24 -12.75 0.48
CA LEU A 114 2.43 -11.36 0.90
C LEU A 114 1.77 -11.07 2.25
N CYS A 115 0.64 -11.73 2.53
CA CYS A 115 -0.12 -11.58 3.77
C CYS A 115 0.42 -12.40 4.94
N ALA A 116 1.58 -13.06 4.82
CA ALA A 116 2.09 -13.97 5.85
C ALA A 116 2.48 -13.27 7.16
N LYS A 117 2.80 -11.99 7.11
CA LYS A 117 3.25 -11.21 8.26
C LYS A 117 2.44 -9.93 8.42
N HIS A 118 2.35 -9.48 9.66
CA HIS A 118 1.91 -8.13 9.94
C HIS A 118 3.04 -7.15 9.61
N TRP A 119 2.67 -5.99 9.11
CA TRP A 119 3.59 -4.90 8.81
C TRP A 119 3.24 -3.69 9.65
N LYS A 120 4.25 -2.95 10.01
CA LYS A 120 4.07 -1.66 10.68
C LYS A 120 3.94 -0.60 9.60
N PHE A 121 2.82 0.10 9.58
CA PHE A 121 2.56 1.23 8.72
C PHE A 121 2.66 2.51 9.52
N GLN A 122 3.49 3.46 9.08
CA GLN A 122 3.62 4.76 9.70
C GLN A 122 3.88 5.83 8.66
N ALA A 123 3.59 7.07 9.00
CA ALA A 123 3.88 8.20 8.14
C ALA A 123 5.00 9.02 8.78
N ASP A 124 6.10 9.19 8.05
CA ASP A 124 7.21 10.02 8.49
C ASP A 124 7.08 11.40 7.87
N GLN A 125 7.39 12.43 8.66
CA GLN A 125 7.36 13.79 8.18
C GLN A 125 8.65 14.11 7.41
N ALA A 126 8.49 14.62 6.19
CA ALA A 126 9.59 15.17 5.40
C ALA A 126 9.38 16.67 5.24
N THR A 127 10.46 17.42 5.19
CA THR A 127 10.41 18.89 5.06
C THR A 127 11.43 19.36 4.03
N ALA A 128 10.99 20.23 3.12
CA ALA A 128 11.86 20.91 2.16
C ALA A 128 11.25 22.27 1.83
N ASN A 129 12.09 23.31 1.74
CA ASN A 129 11.65 24.67 1.36
C ASN A 129 10.46 25.18 2.18
N ARG A 130 10.47 24.94 3.50
CA ARG A 130 9.41 25.33 4.45
C ARG A 130 8.08 24.63 4.24
N VAL A 131 8.04 23.60 3.39
CA VAL A 131 6.84 22.78 3.18
C VAL A 131 7.08 21.42 3.83
N SER A 132 6.09 20.94 4.58
CA SER A 132 6.13 19.62 5.21
C SER A 132 5.08 18.71 4.60
N TRP A 133 5.40 17.43 4.47
CA TRP A 133 4.46 16.41 4.02
C TRP A 133 4.78 15.08 4.71
N TYR A 134 3.87 14.12 4.60
CA TYR A 134 4.03 12.81 5.20
C TYR A 134 4.33 11.76 4.15
N ILE A 135 5.31 10.90 4.41
CA ILE A 135 5.70 9.81 3.54
C ILE A 135 5.33 8.49 4.22
N PRO A 136 4.40 7.70 3.64
CA PRO A 136 4.08 6.37 4.18
C PRO A 136 5.29 5.45 4.14
N GLN A 137 5.48 4.69 5.21
CA GLN A 137 6.51 3.66 5.30
C GLN A 137 5.90 2.36 5.81
N MET A 138 6.35 1.24 5.28
CA MET A 138 5.98 -0.08 5.76
C MET A 138 7.23 -0.85 6.16
N THR A 139 7.18 -1.48 7.33
CA THR A 139 8.27 -2.30 7.85
C THR A 139 7.69 -3.63 8.29
N VAL A 140 8.31 -4.73 7.83
CA VAL A 140 7.87 -6.07 8.22
C VAL A 140 8.12 -6.29 9.71
N THR A 141 7.17 -6.95 10.38
CA THR A 141 7.28 -7.31 11.79
C THR A 141 7.55 -8.81 11.92
N LYS A 142 7.77 -9.27 13.15
CA LYS A 142 7.90 -10.70 13.46
C LYS A 142 6.56 -11.37 13.76
N VAL A 143 5.47 -10.62 13.69
CA VAL A 143 4.13 -11.14 14.00
C VAL A 143 3.58 -11.90 12.81
N ASP A 144 3.30 -13.18 13.00
CA ASP A 144 2.68 -14.01 11.98
C ASP A 144 1.20 -13.68 11.88
N THR A 145 0.69 -13.67 10.64
CA THR A 145 -0.73 -13.50 10.38
C THR A 145 -1.49 -14.75 10.82
N ASP A 146 -2.65 -14.56 11.43
CA ASP A 146 -3.55 -15.65 11.79
C ASP A 146 -3.83 -16.51 10.55
N PRO A 147 -3.70 -17.86 10.64
CA PRO A 147 -4.00 -18.74 9.51
C PRO A 147 -5.39 -18.56 8.91
N GLN A 148 -6.39 -18.17 9.71
CA GLN A 148 -7.73 -17.88 9.22
C GLN A 148 -7.74 -16.67 8.29
N VAL A 149 -6.91 -15.67 8.56
CA VAL A 149 -6.76 -14.50 7.71
C VAL A 149 -6.06 -14.86 6.41
N VAL A 150 -5.01 -15.67 6.47
CA VAL A 150 -4.31 -16.16 5.27
C VAL A 150 -5.27 -16.94 4.37
N ASP A 151 -6.10 -17.79 4.97
CA ASP A 151 -7.11 -18.56 4.24
C ASP A 151 -8.16 -17.64 3.58
N PHE A 152 -8.65 -16.65 4.33
CA PHE A 152 -9.57 -15.65 3.80
C PHE A 152 -8.99 -14.91 2.61
N VAL A 153 -7.74 -14.45 2.71
CA VAL A 153 -7.05 -13.73 1.63
C VAL A 153 -6.90 -14.62 0.40
N SER A 154 -6.56 -15.90 0.59
CA SER A 154 -6.40 -16.83 -0.53
C SER A 154 -7.68 -17.04 -1.33
N ARG A 155 -8.85 -16.85 -0.71
CA ARG A 155 -10.15 -16.98 -1.38
C ARG A 155 -10.54 -15.75 -2.18
N ILE A 156 -10.07 -14.57 -1.81
CA ILE A 156 -10.44 -13.31 -2.46
C ILE A 156 -9.44 -12.85 -3.52
N ILE A 157 -8.23 -13.38 -3.50
CA ILE A 157 -7.21 -13.06 -4.51
C ILE A 157 -7.34 -14.08 -5.65
N PRO A 158 -7.50 -13.63 -6.92
CA PRO A 158 -7.48 -14.55 -8.05
C PRO A 158 -6.14 -15.27 -8.14
N ALA A 159 -6.19 -16.54 -8.43
CA ALA A 159 -4.99 -17.37 -8.61
C ALA A 159 -4.19 -16.92 -9.85
#